data_7397581074a97c09e8f617e47dd8c640
#
_entry.id   7397581074a97c09e8f617e47dd8c640
#
_cell.length_a   1.000
_cell.length_b   1.000
_cell.length_c   1.000
_cell.angle_alpha   90.00
_cell.angle_beta   90.00
_cell.angle_gamma   90.00
#
_symmetry.space_group_name_H-M   'P 1'
#
loop_
_entity.id
_entity.type
_entity.pdbx_description
1 polymer ?
#
loop_
_entity_poly.entity_id
_entity_poly.type
_entity_poly.pdbx_seq_one_letter_code
_entity_poly.pdbx_strand_id
1 'polypeptide(L)'
;IRQSGGLIGCGGFVQPCRSDLMPSRPIRLTSLAASAFLLTLACAAQAQTPVTLTEAMADPDWIGPPVEQAWWAWDGQRVQYQLKREGAAIRDTYQQPIAGGGATMLDGAARADLDAPRAVYDASRTRMAFVRNGDVFVRDLRNGTLTQLTRSNADEATPQWSSDGNLVFRQANDWYQWRAGRGVSQAAVVKAEKDPAAPPKADDLRERQLAMLATLKKDKETRDAARDQNEAWRRADPTRAPAPTYLGTEVVVADSALSPDGKWLLVVTTAKGADEGQAGKMPKYVTESGYEEFEEARTRVGRNDPLPHKLWLVDVAASKATELKFDTLPGIKDDPLAAMRKAAKQDPLKGDRPVRIESDGDGSGPAIHWSDDSRNVALLVRAVDNKDRWIAGVDLANAKLVTRDRLTDKAWINWGFNDFGFTRDGALWFLSERSGYSHLYVNDGGKSRQLTSGKWEVSTPTLSPDGATFFFTCNRKWPGDYEVCAVPVAGGDVREVTSLDGVEDFTLSPDGSKVLVRHSSSYMPPQLSVVNAAGGNATQLTDTRK
;
A
#
# COMPACT_ATOMS: atom_id res chain seq x y z
N ILE A 1 -33.62 21.36 -23.99
CA ILE A 1 -34.82 21.60 -24.82
C ILE A 1 -36.04 21.40 -23.93
N ARG A 2 -36.72 22.52 -23.70
CA ARG A 2 -38.16 22.77 -23.39
C ARG A 2 -38.88 21.80 -22.42
N GLN A 3 -39.34 22.26 -21.26
CA GLN A 3 -40.57 23.04 -20.93
C GLN A 3 -41.84 22.20 -21.01
N SER A 4 -42.50 22.11 -19.89
CA SER A 4 -43.90 22.54 -19.55
C SER A 4 -44.28 21.79 -18.27
N GLY A 5 -44.77 22.34 -17.19
CA GLY A 5 -45.86 23.34 -17.07
C GLY A 5 -47.08 22.63 -16.50
N GLY A 6 -47.52 22.98 -15.29
CA GLY A 6 -48.77 22.47 -14.72
C GLY A 6 -49.04 22.94 -13.29
N LEU A 7 -49.56 24.13 -13.15
CA LEU A 7 -50.28 24.68 -11.99
C LEU A 7 -51.71 24.15 -11.94
N ILE A 8 -52.20 23.75 -10.77
CA ILE A 8 -53.59 23.79 -10.30
C ILE A 8 -53.48 23.76 -8.78
N GLY A 9 -53.93 24.66 -7.92
CA GLY A 9 -55.00 25.64 -8.00
C GLY A 9 -56.21 25.18 -7.15
N CYS A 10 -56.61 26.04 -6.22
CA CYS A 10 -57.87 26.08 -5.48
C CYS A 10 -57.95 25.21 -4.21
N GLY A 11 -58.40 25.68 -3.09
CA GLY A 11 -59.28 26.75 -2.70
C GLY A 11 -59.76 26.48 -1.31
N GLY A 12 -59.77 27.33 -0.48
CA GLY A 12 -60.40 28.02 0.48
C GLY A 12 -61.65 27.40 1.13
N PHE A 13 -61.72 27.55 2.44
CA PHE A 13 -62.97 27.87 3.11
C PHE A 13 -62.67 28.55 4.46
N VAL A 14 -63.11 29.80 4.55
CA VAL A 14 -63.25 30.58 5.76
C VAL A 14 -64.70 30.37 6.25
N GLN A 15 -64.90 30.13 7.53
CA GLN A 15 -66.00 30.77 8.24
C GLN A 15 -65.86 30.72 9.77
N PRO A 16 -66.38 31.73 10.44
CA PRO A 16 -66.17 32.03 11.85
C PRO A 16 -67.36 31.62 12.73
N CYS A 17 -67.17 31.46 14.00
CA CYS A 17 -68.19 31.62 15.00
C CYS A 17 -67.62 31.79 16.40
N ARG A 18 -67.87 32.89 16.89
CA ARG A 18 -68.79 33.42 17.97
C ARG A 18 -68.12 33.35 19.35
N SER A 19 -67.99 34.55 19.80
CA SER A 19 -67.90 35.08 21.16
C SER A 19 -68.93 34.56 22.11
N ASP A 20 -68.54 34.16 23.32
CA ASP A 20 -69.34 34.30 24.50
C ASP A 20 -68.47 34.84 25.67
N LEU A 21 -68.98 35.91 26.25
CA LEU A 21 -68.46 36.67 27.34
C LEU A 21 -68.76 36.01 28.69
N MET A 22 -67.84 36.06 29.65
CA MET A 22 -67.93 36.54 31.03
C MET A 22 -67.08 35.78 32.00
N PRO A 23 -66.71 36.28 33.21
CA PRO A 23 -66.26 37.64 33.60
C PRO A 23 -64.87 37.65 34.34
N SER A 24 -64.36 38.82 34.40
CA SER A 24 -63.10 39.21 35.07
C SER A 24 -62.98 38.91 36.56
N ARG A 25 -61.85 38.38 36.99
CA ARG A 25 -61.28 38.63 38.31
C ARG A 25 -59.82 39.10 38.17
N PRO A 26 -59.38 40.12 38.94
CA PRO A 26 -58.08 40.72 38.78
C PRO A 26 -57.01 39.83 39.43
N ILE A 27 -56.04 39.32 38.68
CA ILE A 27 -54.83 38.68 39.17
C ILE A 27 -53.70 39.70 39.06
N ARG A 28 -53.03 39.87 40.19
CA ARG A 28 -51.99 40.87 40.45
C ARG A 28 -50.82 40.71 39.44
N LEU A 29 -50.53 41.82 38.74
CA LEU A 29 -49.37 42.01 37.85
C LEU A 29 -48.10 42.28 38.66
N THR A 30 -47.45 41.29 39.21
CA THR A 30 -46.08 41.48 39.77
C THR A 30 -45.14 40.28 39.65
N SER A 31 -45.53 39.21 38.96
CA SER A 31 -44.64 38.05 38.79
C SER A 31 -44.36 37.62 37.32
N LEU A 32 -44.86 38.36 36.33
CA LEU A 32 -44.62 38.02 34.92
C LEU A 32 -43.42 38.73 34.26
N ALA A 33 -42.88 39.79 34.91
CA ALA A 33 -41.74 40.52 34.35
C ALA A 33 -40.37 39.83 34.59
N ALA A 34 -40.24 38.99 35.63
CA ALA A 34 -38.99 38.28 35.93
C ALA A 34 -38.80 37.01 35.10
N SER A 35 -39.89 36.35 34.67
CA SER A 35 -39.82 35.15 33.87
C SER A 35 -39.60 35.41 32.36
N ALA A 36 -40.02 36.60 31.87
CA ALA A 36 -39.77 36.99 30.49
C ALA A 36 -38.31 37.43 30.23
N PHE A 37 -37.62 37.92 31.28
CA PHE A 37 -36.22 38.33 31.19
C PHE A 37 -35.23 37.13 31.28
N LEU A 38 -35.65 36.03 31.90
CA LEU A 38 -34.85 34.79 31.96
C LEU A 38 -35.03 33.89 30.72
N LEU A 39 -36.10 34.03 29.97
CA LEU A 39 -36.31 33.31 28.71
C LEU A 39 -35.65 33.97 27.49
N THR A 40 -35.34 35.28 27.56
CA THR A 40 -34.59 35.96 26.48
C THR A 40 -33.08 35.81 26.59
N LEU A 41 -32.54 35.34 27.73
CA LEU A 41 -31.12 35.02 27.85
C LEU A 41 -30.78 33.57 27.43
N ALA A 42 -31.77 32.70 27.22
CA ALA A 42 -31.52 31.30 26.85
C ALA A 42 -31.56 31.05 25.32
N CYS A 43 -31.81 32.06 24.51
CA CYS A 43 -31.77 32.00 23.05
C CYS A 43 -30.72 32.95 22.43
N ALA A 44 -29.61 33.18 23.11
CA ALA A 44 -28.38 33.45 22.39
C ALA A 44 -27.91 32.10 21.81
N ALA A 45 -28.64 31.58 20.81
CA ALA A 45 -28.07 30.68 19.87
C ALA A 45 -26.75 31.34 19.43
N GLN A 46 -25.63 30.73 19.75
CA GLN A 46 -24.37 31.13 19.14
C GLN A 46 -24.63 31.10 17.64
N ALA A 47 -24.91 32.28 17.06
CA ALA A 47 -24.91 32.42 15.63
C ALA A 47 -23.48 32.01 15.21
N GLN A 48 -23.36 30.80 14.69
CA GLN A 48 -22.12 30.40 14.08
C GLN A 48 -21.79 31.46 13.05
N THR A 49 -20.72 32.19 13.28
CA THR A 49 -20.24 33.17 12.32
C THR A 49 -20.04 32.43 11.01
N PRO A 50 -20.71 32.82 9.92
CA PRO A 50 -20.52 32.10 8.66
C PRO A 50 -19.06 32.18 8.27
N VAL A 51 -18.46 31.05 7.96
CA VAL A 51 -17.08 30.96 7.47
C VAL A 51 -16.96 31.84 6.23
N THR A 52 -16.07 32.81 6.28
CA THR A 52 -15.79 33.67 5.14
C THR A 52 -14.89 32.93 4.12
N LEU A 53 -14.98 33.32 2.84
CA LEU A 53 -14.10 32.81 1.81
C LEU A 53 -12.61 33.05 2.16
N THR A 54 -12.30 34.18 2.78
CA THR A 54 -10.96 34.54 3.24
C THR A 54 -10.46 33.54 4.30
N GLU A 55 -11.27 33.17 5.28
CA GLU A 55 -10.94 32.17 6.28
C GLU A 55 -10.75 30.79 5.67
N ALA A 56 -11.66 30.36 4.79
CA ALA A 56 -11.56 29.08 4.11
C ALA A 56 -10.31 28.95 3.21
N MET A 57 -9.81 30.07 2.68
CA MET A 57 -8.64 30.12 1.79
C MET A 57 -7.33 30.45 2.50
N ALA A 58 -7.37 30.93 3.73
CA ALA A 58 -6.18 31.43 4.43
C ALA A 58 -5.26 30.30 4.90
N ASP A 59 -5.82 29.22 5.42
CA ASP A 59 -5.06 28.07 5.93
C ASP A 59 -5.92 26.80 5.79
N PRO A 60 -5.40 25.73 5.15
CA PRO A 60 -6.11 24.45 5.09
C PRO A 60 -6.42 23.86 6.47
N ASP A 61 -5.73 24.28 7.53
CA ASP A 61 -5.94 23.80 8.89
C ASP A 61 -6.89 24.70 9.72
N TRP A 62 -7.71 25.51 9.09
CA TRP A 62 -8.64 26.41 9.80
C TRP A 62 -9.68 25.68 10.67
N ILE A 63 -9.98 24.40 10.37
CA ILE A 63 -10.82 23.54 11.23
C ILE A 63 -10.01 22.81 12.32
N GLY A 64 -8.70 23.01 12.34
CA GLY A 64 -7.73 22.35 13.22
C GLY A 64 -6.71 21.50 12.45
N PRO A 65 -5.48 21.39 12.96
CA PRO A 65 -4.44 20.61 12.28
C PRO A 65 -4.76 19.11 12.32
N PRO A 66 -4.61 18.39 11.18
CA PRO A 66 -4.86 16.95 11.13
C PRO A 66 -3.76 16.15 11.82
N VAL A 67 -4.11 15.03 12.43
CA VAL A 67 -3.14 13.97 12.74
C VAL A 67 -2.84 13.24 11.43
N GLU A 68 -1.60 13.36 10.92
CA GLU A 68 -1.26 12.87 9.58
C GLU A 68 -0.87 11.40 9.58
N GLN A 69 -0.03 10.97 10.53
CA GLN A 69 0.40 9.59 10.69
C GLN A 69 0.34 9.19 12.16
N ALA A 70 0.02 7.93 12.41
CA ALA A 70 0.02 7.36 13.75
C ALA A 70 0.42 5.88 13.73
N TRP A 71 1.13 5.45 14.77
CA TRP A 71 1.57 4.07 14.95
C TRP A 71 1.71 3.70 16.43
N TRP A 72 1.71 2.41 16.69
CA TRP A 72 1.96 1.89 18.02
C TRP A 72 3.43 1.98 18.40
N ALA A 73 3.71 2.33 19.63
CA ALA A 73 5.00 2.02 20.23
C ALA A 73 5.11 0.49 20.46
N TRP A 74 6.33 -0.01 20.50
CA TRP A 74 6.64 -1.43 20.62
C TRP A 74 5.95 -2.14 21.80
N ASP A 75 5.68 -1.42 22.89
CA ASP A 75 5.06 -1.94 24.11
C ASP A 75 3.53 -2.06 24.03
N GLY A 76 2.91 -1.53 22.96
CA GLY A 76 1.46 -1.51 22.83
C GLY A 76 0.72 -0.67 23.90
N GLN A 77 1.46 0.10 24.72
CA GLN A 77 0.90 0.95 25.78
C GLN A 77 0.90 2.42 25.41
N ARG A 78 1.58 2.78 24.36
CA ARG A 78 1.71 4.14 23.85
C ARG A 78 1.48 4.18 22.36
N VAL A 79 0.97 5.31 21.89
CA VAL A 79 0.89 5.64 20.47
C VAL A 79 1.85 6.78 20.17
N GLN A 80 2.38 6.76 18.97
CA GLN A 80 3.25 7.79 18.41
C GLN A 80 2.56 8.35 17.18
N TYR A 81 2.61 9.68 17.01
CA TYR A 81 1.95 10.31 15.87
C TYR A 81 2.59 11.63 15.47
N GLN A 82 2.33 12.04 14.25
CA GLN A 82 2.75 13.32 13.69
C GLN A 82 1.57 14.29 13.63
N LEU A 83 1.82 15.49 14.12
CA LEU A 83 0.88 16.59 14.09
C LEU A 83 1.56 17.82 13.49
N LYS A 84 0.88 18.47 12.55
CA LYS A 84 1.35 19.73 11.99
C LYS A 84 1.35 20.80 13.08
N ARG A 85 2.46 21.53 13.20
CA ARG A 85 2.56 22.66 14.12
C ARG A 85 1.69 23.80 13.58
N GLU A 86 0.89 24.38 14.46
CA GLU A 86 0.02 25.50 14.09
C GLU A 86 0.79 26.66 13.46
N GLY A 87 0.30 27.18 12.33
CA GLY A 87 0.89 28.30 11.61
C GLY A 87 2.23 28.00 10.94
N ALA A 88 2.66 26.73 10.86
CA ALA A 88 3.94 26.35 10.25
C ALA A 88 3.80 25.10 9.36
N ALA A 89 4.73 24.92 8.43
CA ALA A 89 4.83 23.70 7.61
C ALA A 89 5.56 22.55 8.35
N ILE A 90 5.89 22.73 9.62
CA ILE A 90 6.66 21.78 10.43
C ILE A 90 5.72 20.73 11.03
N ARG A 91 6.18 19.47 11.07
CA ARG A 91 5.50 18.36 11.77
C ARG A 91 6.29 18.00 13.00
N ASP A 92 5.60 18.01 14.13
CA ASP A 92 6.12 17.54 15.40
C ASP A 92 5.68 16.12 15.66
N THR A 93 6.53 15.33 16.30
CA THR A 93 6.20 13.96 16.69
C THR A 93 5.84 13.94 18.16
N TYR A 94 4.71 13.34 18.45
CA TYR A 94 4.18 13.18 19.81
C TYR A 94 4.14 11.71 20.23
N GLN A 95 4.24 11.47 21.51
CA GLN A 95 3.97 10.18 22.13
C GLN A 95 2.92 10.35 23.22
N GLN A 96 1.96 9.43 23.29
CA GLN A 96 0.86 9.49 24.24
C GLN A 96 0.53 8.11 24.80
N PRO A 97 0.41 7.95 26.14
CA PRO A 97 -0.09 6.73 26.76
C PRO A 97 -1.57 6.51 26.43
N ILE A 98 -1.97 5.26 26.14
CA ILE A 98 -3.38 4.92 25.85
C ILE A 98 -4.24 4.82 27.12
N ALA A 99 -3.62 4.65 28.29
CA ALA A 99 -4.31 4.59 29.58
C ALA A 99 -4.77 5.96 30.10
N GLY A 100 -4.48 7.02 29.36
CA GLY A 100 -4.72 8.41 29.76
C GLY A 100 -3.42 9.15 30.07
N GLY A 101 -3.51 10.47 30.13
CA GLY A 101 -2.34 11.36 30.26
C GLY A 101 -2.17 12.22 29.01
N GLY A 102 -1.42 13.30 29.14
CA GLY A 102 -1.15 14.23 28.03
C GLY A 102 -0.16 13.66 27.01
N ALA A 103 -0.26 14.16 25.79
CA ALA A 103 0.75 13.93 24.75
C ALA A 103 2.04 14.67 25.10
N THR A 104 3.17 14.02 24.87
CA THR A 104 4.50 14.61 25.02
C THR A 104 5.12 14.78 23.64
N MET A 105 5.51 16.01 23.29
CA MET A 105 6.28 16.28 22.08
C MET A 105 7.71 15.74 22.27
N LEU A 106 8.19 15.00 21.27
CA LEU A 106 9.51 14.40 21.30
C LEU A 106 10.52 15.29 20.55
N ASP A 107 11.56 15.68 21.24
CA ASP A 107 12.66 16.43 20.67
C ASP A 107 13.75 15.54 20.04
N GLY A 108 14.86 16.15 19.55
CA GLY A 108 15.89 15.47 18.78
C GLY A 108 16.46 14.21 19.43
N ALA A 109 16.77 14.22 20.73
CA ALA A 109 17.36 13.09 21.45
C ALA A 109 16.32 11.98 21.70
N ALA A 110 15.11 12.36 22.12
CA ALA A 110 14.00 11.42 22.36
C ALA A 110 13.54 10.73 21.07
N ARG A 111 13.70 11.38 19.90
CA ARG A 111 13.38 10.78 18.59
C ARG A 111 14.28 9.61 18.22
N ALA A 112 15.44 9.47 18.83
CA ALA A 112 16.37 8.38 18.53
C ALA A 112 15.82 7.01 18.95
N ASP A 113 14.91 6.95 19.92
CA ASP A 113 14.25 5.70 20.39
C ASP A 113 12.84 5.49 19.84
N LEU A 114 12.41 6.24 18.82
CA LEU A 114 11.11 6.05 18.20
C LEU A 114 11.03 4.78 17.36
N ASP A 115 9.85 4.18 17.36
CA ASP A 115 9.46 3.21 16.34
C ASP A 115 8.99 3.94 15.07
N ALA A 116 8.59 3.19 14.06
CA ALA A 116 8.07 3.76 12.81
C ALA A 116 6.81 3.00 12.35
N PRO A 117 5.98 3.63 11.50
CA PRO A 117 4.84 2.95 10.89
C PRO A 117 5.31 1.78 10.00
N ARG A 118 4.39 0.86 9.71
CA ARG A 118 4.62 -0.32 8.85
C ARG A 118 5.71 -1.26 9.36
N ALA A 119 5.86 -1.40 10.68
CA ALA A 119 6.73 -2.39 11.28
C ALA A 119 6.29 -3.82 10.90
N VAL A 120 7.27 -4.67 10.60
CA VAL A 120 7.06 -6.10 10.34
C VAL A 120 7.58 -6.93 11.51
N TYR A 121 6.88 -8.01 11.84
CA TYR A 121 7.17 -8.82 13.02
C TYR A 121 7.72 -10.19 12.63
N ASP A 122 8.65 -10.71 13.41
CA ASP A 122 9.10 -12.09 13.24
C ASP A 122 7.97 -13.09 13.60
N ALA A 123 8.09 -14.34 13.15
CA ALA A 123 7.07 -15.38 13.34
C ALA A 123 6.73 -15.60 14.83
N SER A 124 7.71 -15.44 15.71
CA SER A 124 7.54 -15.58 17.16
C SER A 124 7.01 -14.31 17.85
N ARG A 125 6.91 -13.21 17.10
CA ARG A 125 6.54 -11.87 17.59
C ARG A 125 7.37 -11.41 18.80
N THR A 126 8.64 -11.79 18.79
CA THR A 126 9.62 -11.35 19.79
C THR A 126 10.44 -10.16 19.29
N ARG A 127 10.43 -9.92 17.99
CA ARG A 127 11.15 -8.82 17.36
C ARG A 127 10.27 -8.17 16.30
N MET A 128 10.44 -6.87 16.15
CA MET A 128 9.92 -6.13 14.99
C MET A 128 11.05 -5.44 14.25
N ALA A 129 10.90 -5.27 12.95
CA ALA A 129 11.78 -4.48 12.11
C ALA A 129 10.99 -3.37 11.41
N PHE A 130 11.61 -2.23 11.22
CA PHE A 130 11.04 -1.08 10.53
C PHE A 130 12.12 -0.23 9.87
N VAL A 131 11.69 0.61 8.95
CA VAL A 131 12.54 1.62 8.32
C VAL A 131 12.21 2.98 8.92
N ARG A 132 13.25 3.70 9.35
CA ARG A 132 13.13 5.07 9.85
C ARG A 132 14.25 5.92 9.27
N ASN A 133 13.90 7.04 8.64
CA ASN A 133 14.84 7.95 7.96
C ASN A 133 15.74 7.24 6.94
N GLY A 134 15.19 6.23 6.23
CA GLY A 134 15.94 5.44 5.25
C GLY A 134 16.71 4.24 5.83
N ASP A 135 16.92 4.16 7.14
CA ASP A 135 17.68 3.08 7.78
C ASP A 135 16.79 2.00 8.40
N VAL A 136 17.30 0.76 8.44
CA VAL A 136 16.65 -0.41 9.04
C VAL A 136 16.98 -0.52 10.51
N PHE A 137 15.94 -0.72 11.32
CA PHE A 137 16.01 -0.94 12.76
C PHE A 137 15.35 -2.27 13.14
N VAL A 138 15.84 -2.88 14.20
CA VAL A 138 15.22 -4.04 14.86
C VAL A 138 14.99 -3.71 16.34
N ARG A 139 13.78 -3.94 16.82
CA ARG A 139 13.39 -3.82 18.22
C ARG A 139 13.12 -5.20 18.81
N ASP A 140 13.75 -5.52 19.94
CA ASP A 140 13.41 -6.69 20.74
C ASP A 140 12.20 -6.35 21.62
N LEU A 141 11.08 -7.05 21.42
CA LEU A 141 9.81 -6.78 22.10
C LEU A 141 9.77 -7.29 23.54
N ARG A 142 10.76 -8.09 23.96
CA ARG A 142 10.84 -8.62 25.34
C ARG A 142 11.43 -7.61 26.33
N ASN A 143 12.30 -6.74 25.85
CA ASN A 143 13.04 -5.80 26.70
C ASN A 143 13.11 -4.36 26.13
N GLY A 144 12.56 -4.14 24.91
CA GLY A 144 12.53 -2.84 24.27
C GLY A 144 13.85 -2.39 23.65
N THR A 145 14.88 -3.23 23.61
CA THR A 145 16.18 -2.87 23.03
C THR A 145 16.05 -2.56 21.54
N LEU A 146 16.46 -1.37 21.13
CA LEU A 146 16.53 -0.93 19.74
C LEU A 146 17.95 -1.11 19.19
N THR A 147 18.04 -1.76 18.03
CA THR A 147 19.29 -1.94 17.28
C THR A 147 19.16 -1.33 15.90
N GLN A 148 19.99 -0.36 15.57
CA GLN A 148 20.11 0.16 14.21
C GLN A 148 21.01 -0.78 13.41
N LEU A 149 20.49 -1.31 12.28
CA LEU A 149 21.21 -2.27 11.44
C LEU A 149 22.02 -1.58 10.34
N THR A 150 21.50 -0.49 9.79
CA THR A 150 22.13 0.29 8.75
C THR A 150 22.26 1.74 9.18
N ARG A 151 23.23 2.44 8.62
CA ARG A 151 23.42 3.89 8.79
C ARG A 151 24.12 4.43 7.56
N SER A 152 23.33 4.81 6.57
CA SER A 152 23.86 5.27 5.29
C SER A 152 23.04 6.45 4.75
N ASN A 153 23.49 7.02 3.63
CA ASN A 153 22.72 8.03 2.90
C ASN A 153 21.82 7.41 1.81
N ALA A 154 21.83 6.10 1.69
CA ALA A 154 20.92 5.37 0.81
C ALA A 154 19.70 4.93 1.61
N ASP A 155 18.56 4.82 0.92
CA ASP A 155 17.31 4.40 1.55
C ASP A 155 17.17 2.87 1.43
N GLU A 156 16.96 2.22 2.56
CA GLU A 156 16.55 0.83 2.64
C GLU A 156 15.01 0.73 2.62
N ALA A 157 14.52 -0.39 2.13
CA ALA A 157 13.09 -0.63 1.97
C ALA A 157 12.71 -2.10 2.16
N THR A 158 11.41 -2.34 2.30
CA THR A 158 10.78 -3.66 2.27
C THR A 158 11.44 -4.69 3.20
N PRO A 159 11.61 -4.39 4.51
CA PRO A 159 12.09 -5.38 5.45
C PRO A 159 11.10 -6.55 5.55
N GLN A 160 11.60 -7.79 5.51
CA GLN A 160 10.79 -9.00 5.65
C GLN A 160 11.53 -10.05 6.47
N TRP A 161 10.84 -10.63 7.45
CA TRP A 161 11.37 -11.71 8.28
C TRP A 161 11.21 -13.06 7.58
N SER A 162 12.23 -13.89 7.69
CA SER A 162 12.14 -15.31 7.37
C SER A 162 11.66 -16.11 8.58
N SER A 163 11.15 -17.31 8.34
CA SER A 163 10.70 -18.22 9.40
C SER A 163 11.79 -18.64 10.37
N ASP A 164 13.06 -18.60 9.95
CA ASP A 164 14.25 -18.89 10.79
C ASP A 164 14.79 -17.64 11.52
N GLY A 165 14.08 -16.51 11.44
CA GLY A 165 14.37 -15.29 12.19
C GLY A 165 15.50 -14.45 11.62
N ASN A 166 15.86 -14.61 10.35
CA ASN A 166 16.69 -13.68 9.61
C ASN A 166 15.80 -12.55 9.04
N LEU A 167 16.41 -11.40 8.75
CA LEU A 167 15.71 -10.26 8.14
C LEU A 167 16.33 -9.97 6.79
N VAL A 168 15.53 -9.93 5.72
CA VAL A 168 15.95 -9.45 4.41
C VAL A 168 15.40 -8.05 4.18
N PHE A 169 16.13 -7.22 3.45
CA PHE A 169 15.72 -5.88 3.05
C PHE A 169 16.45 -5.45 1.78
N ARG A 170 15.90 -4.45 1.11
CA ARG A 170 16.41 -3.94 -0.17
C ARG A 170 17.06 -2.56 0.01
N GLN A 171 18.16 -2.33 -0.72
CA GLN A 171 18.73 -1.02 -0.96
C GLN A 171 18.93 -0.85 -2.48
N ALA A 172 18.20 0.05 -3.10
CA ALA A 172 18.09 0.16 -4.56
C ALA A 172 17.69 -1.20 -5.19
N ASN A 173 18.55 -1.80 -6.03
CA ASN A 173 18.31 -3.10 -6.66
C ASN A 173 19.01 -4.26 -5.95
N ASP A 174 19.77 -3.98 -4.91
CA ASP A 174 20.52 -4.97 -4.16
C ASP A 174 19.75 -5.40 -2.91
N TRP A 175 19.86 -6.68 -2.56
CA TRP A 175 19.23 -7.27 -1.40
C TRP A 175 20.26 -7.63 -0.34
N TYR A 176 19.93 -7.34 0.90
CA TYR A 176 20.74 -7.59 2.08
C TYR A 176 20.01 -8.51 3.05
N GLN A 177 20.77 -9.23 3.84
CA GLN A 177 20.26 -10.06 4.92
C GLN A 177 20.99 -9.74 6.21
N TRP A 178 20.21 -9.53 7.25
CA TRP A 178 20.73 -9.47 8.62
C TRP A 178 20.51 -10.81 9.32
N ARG A 179 21.53 -11.25 10.04
CA ARG A 179 21.47 -12.43 10.92
C ARG A 179 21.96 -12.05 12.30
N ALA A 180 21.23 -12.46 13.34
CA ALA A 180 21.62 -12.22 14.73
C ALA A 180 23.02 -12.78 14.99
N GLY A 181 23.91 -11.96 15.57
CA GLY A 181 25.30 -12.32 15.86
C GLY A 181 26.25 -12.39 14.64
N ARG A 182 25.74 -12.20 13.41
CA ARG A 182 26.58 -12.15 12.19
C ARG A 182 26.55 -10.81 11.47
N GLY A 183 25.61 -9.94 11.82
CA GLY A 183 25.45 -8.63 11.19
C GLY A 183 24.73 -8.67 9.83
N VAL A 184 24.93 -7.62 9.04
CA VAL A 184 24.36 -7.44 7.71
C VAL A 184 25.35 -7.92 6.65
N SER A 185 24.85 -8.65 5.66
CA SER A 185 25.60 -9.10 4.48
C SER A 185 24.73 -8.99 3.23
N GLN A 186 25.36 -8.83 2.08
CA GLN A 186 24.65 -8.83 0.80
C GLN A 186 24.09 -10.23 0.51
N ALA A 187 22.81 -10.31 0.16
CA ALA A 187 22.08 -11.55 -0.09
C ALA A 187 21.92 -11.86 -1.58
N ALA A 188 21.58 -10.84 -2.39
CA ALA A 188 21.44 -10.99 -3.83
C ALA A 188 21.75 -9.69 -4.55
N VAL A 189 22.31 -9.79 -5.76
CA VAL A 189 22.66 -8.65 -6.62
C VAL A 189 22.17 -8.92 -8.02
N VAL A 190 21.44 -7.95 -8.58
CA VAL A 190 20.99 -8.00 -9.98
C VAL A 190 21.45 -6.77 -10.72
N LYS A 191 22.02 -6.97 -11.90
CA LYS A 191 22.52 -5.89 -12.74
C LYS A 191 21.92 -5.93 -14.15
N ALA A 192 21.36 -4.81 -14.56
CA ALA A 192 20.94 -4.56 -15.95
C ALA A 192 22.16 -4.15 -16.81
N GLU A 193 23.16 -4.98 -16.82
CA GLU A 193 24.46 -4.79 -17.45
C GLU A 193 24.89 -6.07 -18.17
N LYS A 194 25.86 -5.95 -19.06
CA LYS A 194 26.53 -7.11 -19.65
C LYS A 194 27.45 -7.74 -18.60
N ASP A 195 27.42 -9.08 -18.50
CA ASP A 195 28.38 -9.80 -17.67
C ASP A 195 29.82 -9.53 -18.16
N PRO A 196 30.67 -8.89 -17.35
CA PRO A 196 32.06 -8.60 -17.74
C PRO A 196 32.90 -9.87 -17.93
N ALA A 197 32.52 -10.98 -17.31
CA ALA A 197 33.18 -12.26 -17.44
C ALA A 197 32.64 -13.11 -18.63
N ALA A 198 31.57 -12.67 -19.27
CA ALA A 198 30.98 -13.40 -20.39
C ALA A 198 31.98 -13.57 -21.53
N PRO A 199 32.09 -14.77 -22.10
CA PRO A 199 32.94 -14.98 -23.26
C PRO A 199 32.48 -14.08 -24.44
N PRO A 200 33.39 -13.55 -25.24
CA PRO A 200 33.02 -12.85 -26.46
C PRO A 200 32.14 -13.73 -27.35
N LYS A 201 31.17 -13.12 -28.04
CA LYS A 201 30.35 -13.86 -29.01
C LYS A 201 31.24 -14.62 -30.00
N ALA A 202 30.82 -15.87 -30.27
CA ALA A 202 31.41 -16.62 -31.35
C ALA A 202 31.17 -15.88 -32.67
N ASP A 203 32.24 -15.79 -33.48
CA ASP A 203 32.20 -15.22 -34.82
C ASP A 203 33.16 -16.03 -35.70
N ASP A 204 32.83 -16.19 -36.97
CA ASP A 204 33.56 -17.05 -37.89
C ASP A 204 35.04 -16.67 -38.03
N LEU A 205 35.36 -15.39 -37.99
CA LEU A 205 36.72 -14.90 -38.11
C LEU A 205 37.53 -15.29 -36.85
N ARG A 206 36.96 -15.13 -35.70
CA ARG A 206 37.55 -15.50 -34.42
C ARG A 206 37.79 -17.02 -34.37
N GLU A 207 36.81 -17.82 -34.77
CA GLU A 207 36.92 -19.27 -34.74
C GLU A 207 38.02 -19.75 -35.71
N ARG A 208 38.13 -19.16 -36.89
CA ARG A 208 39.24 -19.45 -37.85
C ARG A 208 40.59 -19.05 -37.28
N GLN A 209 40.70 -17.91 -36.60
CA GLN A 209 41.94 -17.50 -35.96
C GLN A 209 42.34 -18.42 -34.83
N LEU A 210 41.39 -18.84 -33.98
CA LEU A 210 41.63 -19.81 -32.90
C LEU A 210 42.02 -21.17 -33.43
N ALA A 211 41.47 -21.57 -34.61
CA ALA A 211 41.83 -22.84 -35.25
C ALA A 211 43.24 -22.80 -35.90
N MET A 212 43.67 -21.64 -36.40
CA MET A 212 44.96 -21.48 -37.07
C MET A 212 46.11 -21.16 -36.09
N LEU A 213 45.83 -20.50 -34.96
CA LEU A 213 46.85 -20.02 -34.05
C LEU A 213 46.79 -20.74 -32.71
N ALA A 214 47.63 -21.77 -32.55
CA ALA A 214 47.69 -22.61 -31.35
C ALA A 214 47.91 -21.81 -30.06
N THR A 215 48.63 -20.71 -30.11
CA THR A 215 48.86 -19.81 -28.97
C THR A 215 47.55 -19.14 -28.52
N LEU A 216 46.74 -18.59 -29.45
CA LEU A 216 45.46 -17.97 -29.14
C LEU A 216 44.48 -19.01 -28.55
N LYS A 217 44.50 -20.23 -29.08
CA LYS A 217 43.69 -21.34 -28.54
C LYS A 217 44.08 -21.63 -27.09
N LYS A 218 45.38 -21.78 -26.82
CA LYS A 218 45.91 -22.06 -25.48
C LYS A 218 45.59 -20.92 -24.50
N ASP A 219 45.76 -19.68 -24.94
CA ASP A 219 45.42 -18.50 -24.13
C ASP A 219 43.94 -18.44 -23.79
N LYS A 220 43.06 -18.81 -24.76
CA LYS A 220 41.61 -18.90 -24.51
C LYS A 220 41.31 -20.00 -23.48
N GLU A 221 41.86 -21.20 -23.65
CA GLU A 221 41.68 -22.32 -22.73
C GLU A 221 42.12 -21.98 -21.31
N THR A 222 43.28 -21.30 -21.17
CA THR A 222 43.80 -20.86 -19.89
C THR A 222 42.86 -19.82 -19.21
N ARG A 223 42.36 -18.84 -19.96
CA ARG A 223 41.41 -17.85 -19.42
C ARG A 223 40.09 -18.49 -19.03
N ASP A 224 39.57 -19.41 -19.84
CA ASP A 224 38.32 -20.09 -19.57
C ASP A 224 38.45 -20.97 -18.31
N ALA A 225 39.53 -21.72 -18.17
CA ALA A 225 39.82 -22.52 -17.00
C ALA A 225 39.98 -21.68 -15.72
N ALA A 226 40.67 -20.55 -15.80
CA ALA A 226 40.83 -19.63 -14.68
C ALA A 226 39.48 -18.99 -14.26
N ARG A 227 38.66 -18.63 -15.23
CA ARG A 227 37.29 -18.13 -14.96
C ARG A 227 36.46 -19.20 -14.25
N ASP A 228 36.40 -20.40 -14.80
CA ASP A 228 35.59 -21.50 -14.26
C ASP A 228 36.06 -21.91 -12.84
N GLN A 229 37.37 -21.89 -12.60
CA GLN A 229 37.92 -22.10 -11.26
C GLN A 229 37.54 -20.97 -10.28
N ASN A 230 37.66 -19.70 -10.70
CA ASN A 230 37.28 -18.55 -9.86
C ASN A 230 35.80 -18.56 -9.51
N GLU A 231 34.94 -18.92 -10.45
CA GLU A 231 33.51 -19.08 -10.20
C GLU A 231 33.22 -20.20 -9.22
N ALA A 232 33.87 -21.37 -9.40
CA ALA A 232 33.73 -22.51 -8.49
C ALA A 232 34.18 -22.15 -7.06
N TRP A 233 35.30 -21.46 -6.91
CA TRP A 233 35.77 -20.98 -5.62
C TRP A 233 34.83 -19.98 -5.00
N ARG A 234 34.33 -19.04 -5.79
CA ARG A 234 33.37 -18.06 -5.29
C ARG A 234 32.10 -18.69 -4.75
N ARG A 235 31.57 -19.70 -5.44
CA ARG A 235 30.37 -20.44 -4.99
C ARG A 235 30.63 -21.27 -3.73
N ALA A 236 31.84 -21.81 -3.60
CA ALA A 236 32.23 -22.66 -2.47
C ALA A 236 32.58 -21.88 -1.20
N ASP A 237 32.89 -20.59 -1.32
CA ASP A 237 33.32 -19.75 -0.19
C ASP A 237 32.13 -18.97 0.42
N PRO A 238 31.61 -19.38 1.59
CA PRO A 238 30.48 -18.75 2.23
C PRO A 238 30.79 -17.35 2.82
N THR A 239 32.06 -16.94 2.79
CA THR A 239 32.47 -15.61 3.28
C THR A 239 32.42 -14.53 2.19
N ARG A 240 32.24 -14.93 0.94
CA ARG A 240 32.15 -14.00 -0.20
C ARG A 240 30.71 -13.60 -0.46
N ALA A 241 30.51 -12.35 -0.88
CA ALA A 241 29.22 -11.88 -1.38
C ALA A 241 28.75 -12.74 -2.58
N PRO A 242 27.43 -12.93 -2.75
CA PRO A 242 26.89 -13.68 -3.89
C PRO A 242 27.32 -13.05 -5.22
N ALA A 243 27.47 -13.88 -6.24
CA ALA A 243 27.80 -13.38 -7.56
C ALA A 243 26.62 -12.57 -8.12
N PRO A 244 26.86 -11.43 -8.77
CA PRO A 244 25.80 -10.69 -9.45
C PRO A 244 25.14 -11.53 -10.55
N THR A 245 23.82 -11.41 -10.67
CA THR A 245 23.07 -11.92 -11.82
C THR A 245 22.92 -10.81 -12.86
N TYR A 246 23.42 -11.04 -14.06
CA TYR A 246 23.40 -10.06 -15.15
C TYR A 246 22.23 -10.33 -16.10
N LEU A 247 21.39 -9.32 -16.35
CA LEU A 247 20.21 -9.41 -17.22
C LEU A 247 20.42 -8.76 -18.59
N GLY A 248 21.64 -8.28 -18.88
CA GLY A 248 21.97 -7.59 -20.13
C GLY A 248 21.69 -6.09 -20.09
N THR A 249 22.02 -5.40 -21.19
CA THR A 249 21.95 -3.93 -21.29
C THR A 249 20.63 -3.39 -21.82
N GLU A 250 19.76 -4.28 -22.33
CA GLU A 250 18.52 -3.90 -23.03
C GLU A 250 17.31 -3.78 -22.10
N VAL A 251 17.53 -3.93 -20.81
CA VAL A 251 16.47 -3.91 -19.78
C VAL A 251 16.79 -2.93 -18.65
N VAL A 252 15.74 -2.52 -17.97
CA VAL A 252 15.79 -1.80 -16.70
C VAL A 252 15.07 -2.64 -15.66
N VAL A 253 15.62 -2.75 -14.45
CA VAL A 253 14.94 -3.38 -13.31
C VAL A 253 13.85 -2.44 -12.83
N ALA A 254 12.60 -2.89 -12.93
CA ALA A 254 11.44 -2.13 -12.48
C ALA A 254 11.09 -2.45 -11.02
N ASP A 255 11.19 -3.72 -10.63
CA ASP A 255 10.95 -4.17 -9.25
C ASP A 255 11.64 -5.51 -8.99
N SER A 256 11.79 -5.87 -7.71
CA SER A 256 12.30 -7.18 -7.32
C SER A 256 11.83 -7.56 -5.92
N ALA A 257 11.73 -8.88 -5.66
CA ALA A 257 11.37 -9.43 -4.36
C ALA A 257 12.20 -10.68 -4.04
N LEU A 258 13.02 -10.60 -3.00
CA LEU A 258 13.81 -11.71 -2.49
C LEU A 258 12.95 -12.60 -1.59
N SER A 259 13.06 -13.92 -1.72
CA SER A 259 12.46 -14.83 -0.76
C SER A 259 13.04 -14.60 0.64
N PRO A 260 12.24 -14.69 1.72
CA PRO A 260 12.74 -14.48 3.09
C PRO A 260 13.93 -15.34 3.48
N ASP A 261 14.05 -16.57 2.92
CA ASP A 261 15.19 -17.46 3.13
C ASP A 261 16.44 -17.11 2.28
N GLY A 262 16.32 -16.12 1.39
CA GLY A 262 17.42 -15.63 0.55
C GLY A 262 17.79 -16.51 -0.63
N LYS A 263 17.00 -17.55 -0.97
CA LYS A 263 17.36 -18.50 -2.04
C LYS A 263 16.88 -18.10 -3.42
N TRP A 264 15.71 -17.43 -3.50
CA TRP A 264 15.07 -17.07 -4.74
C TRP A 264 14.84 -15.58 -4.83
N LEU A 265 15.08 -15.01 -6.01
CA LEU A 265 14.77 -13.62 -6.28
C LEU A 265 13.89 -13.53 -7.51
N LEU A 266 12.71 -12.93 -7.38
CA LEU A 266 11.90 -12.49 -8.52
C LEU A 266 12.34 -11.11 -8.95
N VAL A 267 12.53 -10.93 -10.26
CA VAL A 267 12.94 -9.64 -10.84
C VAL A 267 11.99 -9.29 -11.96
N VAL A 268 11.43 -8.09 -11.87
CA VAL A 268 10.58 -7.50 -12.90
C VAL A 268 11.44 -6.54 -13.73
N THR A 269 11.39 -6.68 -15.03
CA THR A 269 12.12 -5.80 -15.94
C THR A 269 11.22 -5.20 -17.01
N THR A 270 11.63 -4.07 -17.52
CA THR A 270 11.04 -3.41 -18.69
C THR A 270 12.13 -3.13 -19.74
N ALA A 271 11.74 -2.91 -20.99
CA ALA A 271 12.67 -2.58 -22.05
C ALA A 271 13.34 -1.21 -21.78
N LYS A 272 14.63 -1.12 -22.06
CA LYS A 272 15.37 0.12 -21.98
C LYS A 272 15.11 1.00 -23.19
N GLY A 273 15.06 2.32 -22.97
CA GLY A 273 14.96 3.31 -24.07
C GLY A 273 13.60 3.36 -24.75
N ALA A 274 12.56 2.92 -24.04
CA ALA A 274 11.21 3.11 -24.52
C ALA A 274 10.84 4.60 -24.59
N ASP A 275 10.06 4.93 -25.59
CA ASP A 275 9.51 6.27 -25.73
C ASP A 275 8.40 6.49 -24.70
N GLU A 276 8.74 7.15 -23.61
CA GLU A 276 7.77 7.55 -22.58
C GLU A 276 6.87 8.70 -23.05
N GLY A 277 7.11 9.22 -24.28
CA GLY A 277 6.43 10.37 -24.84
C GLY A 277 6.90 11.68 -24.26
N GLN A 278 6.30 12.74 -24.76
CA GLN A 278 6.63 14.09 -24.34
C GLN A 278 5.73 14.50 -23.16
N ALA A 279 6.35 14.79 -22.01
CA ALA A 279 5.67 15.38 -20.88
C ALA A 279 5.04 16.74 -21.26
N GLY A 280 3.88 17.03 -20.74
CA GLY A 280 3.29 18.36 -20.78
C GLY A 280 4.09 19.29 -19.86
N LYS A 281 4.15 20.57 -20.20
CA LYS A 281 4.68 21.61 -19.33
C LYS A 281 3.53 22.45 -18.81
N MET A 282 3.41 22.55 -17.50
CA MET A 282 2.40 23.38 -16.83
C MET A 282 3.09 24.59 -16.21
N PRO A 283 2.81 25.82 -16.67
CA PRO A 283 3.46 26.99 -16.14
C PRO A 283 2.91 27.33 -14.74
N LYS A 284 3.81 27.68 -13.83
CA LYS A 284 3.54 28.32 -12.55
C LYS A 284 3.90 29.80 -12.66
N TYR A 285 2.89 30.67 -12.63
CA TYR A 285 3.09 32.11 -12.77
C TYR A 285 3.36 32.80 -11.43
N VAL A 286 2.88 32.21 -10.34
CA VAL A 286 3.12 32.71 -8.98
C VAL A 286 4.16 31.81 -8.33
N THR A 287 5.37 32.30 -8.23
CA THR A 287 6.54 31.55 -7.74
C THR A 287 7.33 32.38 -6.76
N GLU A 288 8.12 31.74 -5.90
CA GLU A 288 9.03 32.42 -4.97
C GLU A 288 10.14 33.18 -5.70
N SER A 289 10.59 32.64 -6.84
CA SER A 289 11.62 33.29 -7.66
C SER A 289 11.15 34.56 -8.36
N GLY A 290 9.84 34.80 -8.44
CA GLY A 290 9.22 35.89 -9.19
C GLY A 290 9.26 35.73 -10.72
N TYR A 291 9.77 34.60 -11.21
CA TYR A 291 9.81 34.25 -12.63
C TYR A 291 8.88 33.06 -12.91
N GLU A 292 8.44 32.94 -14.16
CA GLU A 292 7.67 31.79 -14.61
C GLU A 292 8.49 30.51 -14.45
N GLU A 293 7.93 29.53 -13.74
CA GLU A 293 8.49 28.19 -13.57
C GLU A 293 7.61 27.16 -14.28
N PHE A 294 8.18 26.04 -14.69
CA PHE A 294 7.45 24.96 -15.36
C PHE A 294 7.52 23.70 -14.53
N GLU A 295 6.36 23.12 -14.30
CA GLU A 295 6.22 21.78 -13.74
C GLU A 295 5.95 20.78 -14.86
N GLU A 296 6.65 19.65 -14.85
CA GLU A 296 6.35 18.58 -15.79
C GLU A 296 5.04 17.91 -15.41
N ALA A 297 4.10 17.91 -16.34
CA ALA A 297 2.87 17.14 -16.25
C ALA A 297 3.05 15.79 -16.96
N ARG A 298 2.28 14.79 -16.54
CA ARG A 298 2.26 13.49 -17.23
C ARG A 298 2.03 13.63 -18.73
N THR A 299 2.51 12.67 -19.51
CA THR A 299 2.33 12.61 -20.96
C THR A 299 0.85 12.66 -21.36
N ARG A 300 0.58 13.13 -22.57
CA ARG A 300 -0.79 13.22 -23.09
C ARG A 300 -1.45 11.84 -23.14
N VAL A 301 -2.70 11.77 -22.72
CA VAL A 301 -3.51 10.55 -22.76
C VAL A 301 -3.51 9.93 -24.17
N GLY A 302 -3.31 8.62 -24.26
CA GLY A 302 -3.36 7.84 -25.49
C GLY A 302 -2.14 7.96 -26.40
N ARG A 303 -1.05 8.58 -25.96
CA ARG A 303 0.19 8.66 -26.75
C ARG A 303 1.15 7.51 -26.56
N ASN A 304 1.20 6.97 -25.33
CA ASN A 304 2.12 5.88 -25.00
C ASN A 304 1.36 4.82 -24.23
N ASP A 305 1.44 3.61 -24.75
CA ASP A 305 1.06 2.44 -23.96
C ASP A 305 2.11 2.21 -22.86
N PRO A 306 1.71 1.87 -21.65
CA PRO A 306 2.65 1.45 -20.61
C PRO A 306 3.48 0.27 -21.11
N LEU A 307 4.79 0.31 -20.85
CA LEU A 307 5.68 -0.75 -21.26
C LEU A 307 5.33 -2.07 -20.58
N PRO A 308 5.26 -3.16 -21.35
CA PRO A 308 5.07 -4.49 -20.77
C PRO A 308 6.27 -4.89 -19.92
N HIS A 309 6.00 -5.66 -18.89
CA HIS A 309 7.00 -6.23 -18.02
C HIS A 309 7.40 -7.63 -18.47
N LYS A 310 8.64 -8.00 -18.15
CA LYS A 310 9.13 -9.38 -18.14
C LYS A 310 9.43 -9.77 -16.69
N LEU A 311 9.28 -11.04 -16.40
CA LEU A 311 9.52 -11.62 -15.09
C LEU A 311 10.63 -12.66 -15.14
N TRP A 312 11.54 -12.59 -14.19
CA TRP A 312 12.67 -13.50 -14.05
C TRP A 312 12.64 -14.16 -12.68
N LEU A 313 12.87 -15.46 -12.65
CA LEU A 313 13.19 -16.21 -11.44
C LEU A 313 14.69 -16.41 -11.38
N VAL A 314 15.32 -15.92 -10.34
CA VAL A 314 16.76 -16.04 -10.11
C VAL A 314 17.01 -17.04 -8.99
N ASP A 315 17.77 -18.09 -9.28
CA ASP A 315 18.42 -18.92 -8.28
C ASP A 315 19.66 -18.15 -7.78
N VAL A 316 19.59 -17.67 -6.55
CA VAL A 316 20.63 -16.80 -5.97
C VAL A 316 21.96 -17.54 -5.82
N ALA A 317 21.92 -18.81 -5.40
CA ALA A 317 23.13 -19.61 -5.22
C ALA A 317 23.81 -19.92 -6.56
N ALA A 318 23.03 -20.19 -7.60
CA ALA A 318 23.54 -20.45 -8.94
C ALA A 318 23.82 -19.18 -9.75
N SER A 319 23.36 -18.01 -9.29
CA SER A 319 23.35 -16.73 -10.04
C SER A 319 22.74 -16.90 -11.44
N LYS A 320 21.65 -17.68 -11.51
CA LYS A 320 21.01 -18.06 -12.77
C LYS A 320 19.60 -17.47 -12.84
N ALA A 321 19.36 -16.64 -13.85
CA ALA A 321 18.04 -16.11 -14.18
C ALA A 321 17.32 -17.00 -15.21
N THR A 322 16.04 -17.28 -14.95
CA THR A 322 15.13 -17.97 -15.87
C THR A 322 13.92 -17.09 -16.12
N GLU A 323 13.61 -16.77 -17.38
CA GLU A 323 12.44 -15.97 -17.73
C GLU A 323 11.16 -16.77 -17.50
N LEU A 324 10.24 -16.23 -16.70
CA LEU A 324 8.90 -16.76 -16.49
C LEU A 324 7.95 -16.20 -17.56
N LYS A 325 7.32 -17.10 -18.33
CA LYS A 325 6.40 -16.73 -19.40
C LYS A 325 4.98 -16.55 -18.87
N PHE A 326 4.24 -15.60 -19.43
CA PHE A 326 2.83 -15.34 -19.11
C PHE A 326 1.85 -16.15 -19.97
N ASP A 327 2.34 -16.95 -20.92
CA ASP A 327 1.58 -17.71 -21.90
C ASP A 327 0.62 -18.76 -21.32
N THR A 328 0.80 -19.11 -20.04
CA THR A 328 -0.06 -20.03 -19.28
C THR A 328 -1.25 -19.34 -18.60
N LEU A 329 -1.28 -18.00 -18.57
CA LEU A 329 -2.37 -17.26 -17.94
C LEU A 329 -3.65 -17.40 -18.78
N PRO A 330 -4.80 -17.77 -18.18
CA PRO A 330 -6.05 -17.92 -18.93
C PRO A 330 -6.48 -16.58 -19.53
N GLY A 331 -6.81 -16.60 -20.83
CA GLY A 331 -7.25 -15.41 -21.58
C GLY A 331 -6.13 -14.45 -21.98
N ILE A 332 -4.87 -14.81 -21.78
CA ILE A 332 -3.72 -13.95 -22.18
C ILE A 332 -3.66 -13.72 -23.70
N LYS A 333 -4.23 -14.62 -24.48
CA LYS A 333 -4.30 -14.55 -25.95
C LYS A 333 -5.61 -13.95 -26.48
N ASP A 334 -6.57 -13.68 -25.60
CA ASP A 334 -7.83 -13.06 -25.99
C ASP A 334 -7.58 -11.58 -26.34
N ASP A 335 -8.29 -11.05 -27.33
CA ASP A 335 -8.30 -9.61 -27.62
C ASP A 335 -9.66 -9.00 -27.23
N PRO A 336 -9.81 -8.52 -25.97
CA PRO A 336 -11.06 -7.91 -25.52
C PRO A 336 -11.36 -6.57 -26.23
N LEU A 337 -10.39 -5.99 -26.92
CA LEU A 337 -10.51 -4.76 -27.70
C LEU A 337 -10.68 -4.99 -29.21
N ALA A 338 -10.84 -6.23 -29.66
CA ALA A 338 -10.91 -6.59 -31.10
C ALA A 338 -11.94 -5.76 -31.88
N ALA A 339 -13.14 -5.56 -31.30
CA ALA A 339 -14.18 -4.75 -31.94
C ALA A 339 -13.78 -3.28 -32.09
N MET A 340 -13.13 -2.71 -31.06
CA MET A 340 -12.64 -1.33 -31.06
C MET A 340 -11.48 -1.15 -32.04
N ARG A 341 -10.52 -2.10 -32.08
CA ARG A 341 -9.41 -2.10 -33.06
C ARG A 341 -9.95 -2.14 -34.47
N LYS A 342 -10.91 -3.01 -34.75
CA LYS A 342 -11.57 -3.09 -36.06
C LYS A 342 -12.26 -1.78 -36.43
N ALA A 343 -13.00 -1.16 -35.53
CA ALA A 343 -13.65 0.12 -35.75
C ALA A 343 -12.64 1.26 -36.01
N ALA A 344 -11.51 1.23 -35.28
CA ALA A 344 -10.42 2.20 -35.43
C ALA A 344 -9.46 1.87 -36.62
N LYS A 345 -9.72 0.82 -37.39
CA LYS A 345 -8.86 0.34 -38.49
C LYS A 345 -7.42 0.03 -38.04
N GLN A 346 -7.28 -0.46 -36.80
CA GLN A 346 -6.03 -0.92 -36.24
C GLN A 346 -5.84 -2.42 -36.50
N ASP A 347 -4.58 -2.87 -36.49
CA ASP A 347 -4.25 -4.28 -36.64
C ASP A 347 -4.79 -5.10 -35.43
N PRO A 348 -5.18 -6.37 -35.66
CA PRO A 348 -5.49 -7.29 -34.58
C PRO A 348 -4.30 -7.47 -33.64
N LEU A 349 -4.60 -7.82 -32.39
CA LEU A 349 -3.55 -8.18 -31.44
C LEU A 349 -2.73 -9.36 -32.00
N LYS A 350 -1.41 -9.23 -31.95
CA LYS A 350 -0.47 -10.29 -32.36
C LYS A 350 0.22 -10.86 -31.13
N GLY A 351 -0.03 -12.13 -30.83
CA GLY A 351 0.58 -12.82 -29.69
C GLY A 351 -0.15 -12.61 -28.38
N ASP A 352 0.60 -12.69 -27.28
CA ASP A 352 0.07 -12.53 -25.92
C ASP A 352 -0.20 -11.04 -25.64
N ARG A 353 -1.23 -10.78 -24.84
CA ARG A 353 -1.54 -9.43 -24.36
C ARG A 353 -0.38 -8.89 -23.53
N PRO A 354 -0.02 -7.60 -23.71
CA PRO A 354 0.98 -6.97 -22.85
C PRO A 354 0.47 -6.91 -21.41
N VAL A 355 1.35 -7.26 -20.47
CA VAL A 355 1.06 -7.28 -19.03
C VAL A 355 2.10 -6.52 -18.24
N ARG A 356 1.71 -6.08 -17.05
CA ARG A 356 2.57 -5.45 -16.06
C ARG A 356 2.41 -6.15 -14.71
N ILE A 357 3.48 -6.17 -13.95
CA ILE A 357 3.50 -6.57 -12.54
C ILE A 357 3.69 -5.28 -11.77
N GLU A 358 2.64 -4.79 -11.18
CA GLU A 358 2.66 -3.54 -10.43
C GLU A 358 1.52 -3.54 -9.40
N SER A 359 1.79 -2.94 -8.24
CA SER A 359 0.76 -2.66 -7.24
C SER A 359 -0.08 -1.46 -7.67
N ASP A 360 -1.17 -1.26 -6.97
CA ASP A 360 -1.96 -0.05 -7.08
C ASP A 360 -1.14 1.16 -6.64
N GLY A 361 -1.29 2.27 -7.33
CA GLY A 361 -0.53 3.48 -7.06
C GLY A 361 -0.93 4.25 -5.79
N ASP A 362 -1.85 3.71 -4.98
CA ASP A 362 -2.43 4.36 -3.79
C ASP A 362 -1.77 3.97 -2.47
N GLY A 363 -0.69 3.17 -2.50
CA GLY A 363 0.03 2.72 -1.32
C GLY A 363 -0.42 1.36 -0.77
N SER A 364 -1.23 0.62 -1.51
CA SER A 364 -1.40 -0.81 -1.32
C SER A 364 -0.03 -1.52 -1.33
N GLY A 365 0.04 -2.71 -0.78
CA GLY A 365 1.27 -3.46 -0.59
C GLY A 365 2.06 -3.72 -1.89
N PRO A 366 3.19 -4.42 -1.82
CA PRO A 366 4.00 -4.76 -2.98
C PRO A 366 3.25 -5.65 -3.97
N ALA A 367 3.61 -5.59 -5.26
CA ALA A 367 3.03 -6.43 -6.31
C ALA A 367 3.46 -7.90 -6.23
N ILE A 368 4.44 -8.23 -5.42
CA ILE A 368 4.99 -9.59 -5.21
C ILE A 368 5.05 -9.84 -3.71
N HIS A 369 4.36 -10.90 -3.28
CA HIS A 369 4.34 -11.34 -1.88
C HIS A 369 4.92 -12.73 -1.74
N TRP A 370 5.87 -12.90 -0.83
CA TRP A 370 6.35 -14.20 -0.37
C TRP A 370 5.65 -14.59 0.93
N SER A 371 5.40 -15.89 1.11
CA SER A 371 5.06 -16.42 2.44
C SER A 371 6.29 -16.40 3.35
N ASP A 372 6.09 -16.24 4.66
CA ASP A 372 7.19 -16.16 5.64
C ASP A 372 8.11 -17.39 5.62
N ASP A 373 7.56 -18.55 5.24
CA ASP A 373 8.30 -19.80 5.10
C ASP A 373 8.99 -19.97 3.73
N SER A 374 8.88 -18.98 2.85
CA SER A 374 9.46 -18.94 1.49
C SER A 374 8.98 -20.04 0.54
N ARG A 375 7.92 -20.79 0.90
CA ARG A 375 7.40 -21.88 0.07
C ARG A 375 6.45 -21.40 -1.02
N ASN A 376 5.74 -20.31 -0.75
CA ASN A 376 4.78 -19.73 -1.66
C ASN A 376 5.18 -18.31 -2.03
N VAL A 377 4.93 -17.97 -3.27
CA VAL A 377 5.00 -16.60 -3.76
C VAL A 377 3.82 -16.33 -4.67
N ALA A 378 3.25 -15.16 -4.57
CA ALA A 378 2.19 -14.68 -5.44
C ALA A 378 2.52 -13.30 -5.97
N LEU A 379 2.06 -13.01 -7.17
CA LEU A 379 2.26 -11.73 -7.83
C LEU A 379 0.98 -11.27 -8.52
N LEU A 380 0.78 -9.97 -8.53
CA LEU A 380 -0.30 -9.30 -9.20
C LEU A 380 0.10 -8.99 -10.64
N VAL A 381 -0.59 -9.59 -11.60
CA VAL A 381 -0.38 -9.38 -13.02
C VAL A 381 -1.57 -8.63 -13.60
N ARG A 382 -1.32 -7.51 -14.23
CA ARG A 382 -2.30 -6.60 -14.82
C ARG A 382 -2.17 -6.60 -16.34
N ALA A 383 -3.28 -6.77 -17.07
CA ALA A 383 -3.29 -6.52 -18.50
C ALA A 383 -3.23 -5.00 -18.77
N VAL A 384 -2.41 -4.58 -19.75
CA VAL A 384 -2.26 -3.15 -20.11
C VAL A 384 -3.59 -2.55 -20.58
N ASP A 385 -4.48 -3.36 -21.15
CA ASP A 385 -5.84 -2.95 -21.55
C ASP A 385 -6.84 -2.80 -20.40
N ASN A 386 -6.42 -3.07 -19.15
CA ASN A 386 -7.25 -3.00 -17.93
C ASN A 386 -8.50 -3.90 -17.93
N LYS A 387 -8.56 -4.95 -18.74
CA LYS A 387 -9.71 -5.86 -18.79
C LYS A 387 -9.53 -7.11 -17.97
N ASP A 388 -8.30 -7.43 -17.58
CA ASP A 388 -7.98 -8.61 -16.78
C ASP A 388 -6.90 -8.29 -15.74
N ARG A 389 -7.06 -8.95 -14.60
CA ARG A 389 -6.10 -9.06 -13.52
C ARG A 389 -5.94 -10.53 -13.14
N TRP A 390 -4.72 -10.98 -12.96
CA TRP A 390 -4.41 -12.30 -12.42
C TRP A 390 -3.64 -12.16 -11.12
N ILE A 391 -3.91 -13.07 -10.19
CA ILE A 391 -2.97 -13.38 -9.12
C ILE A 391 -2.33 -14.70 -9.50
N ALA A 392 -1.03 -14.67 -9.74
CA ALA A 392 -0.27 -15.83 -10.17
C ALA A 392 0.71 -16.26 -9.06
N GLY A 393 0.73 -17.55 -8.75
CA GLY A 393 1.81 -18.17 -7.99
C GLY A 393 2.96 -18.57 -8.90
N VAL A 394 4.10 -18.91 -8.33
CA VAL A 394 5.25 -19.45 -9.05
C VAL A 394 5.55 -20.86 -8.57
N ASP A 395 5.57 -21.81 -9.50
CA ASP A 395 6.18 -23.13 -9.29
C ASP A 395 7.70 -22.95 -9.42
N LEU A 396 8.37 -22.85 -8.28
CA LEU A 396 9.80 -22.57 -8.19
C LEU A 396 10.64 -23.71 -8.80
N ALA A 397 10.16 -24.95 -8.70
CA ALA A 397 10.89 -26.12 -9.21
C ALA A 397 10.89 -26.19 -10.74
N ASN A 398 9.78 -25.82 -11.36
CA ASN A 398 9.60 -25.91 -12.81
C ASN A 398 9.74 -24.55 -13.51
N ALA A 399 9.96 -23.47 -12.77
CA ALA A 399 10.01 -22.08 -13.24
C ALA A 399 8.78 -21.72 -14.10
N LYS A 400 7.58 -21.92 -13.56
CA LYS A 400 6.31 -21.67 -14.26
C LYS A 400 5.33 -20.88 -13.41
N LEU A 401 4.52 -20.08 -14.08
CA LEU A 401 3.39 -19.41 -13.43
C LEU A 401 2.20 -20.37 -13.27
N VAL A 402 1.54 -20.25 -12.13
CA VAL A 402 0.32 -20.97 -11.77
C VAL A 402 -0.75 -19.96 -11.41
N THR A 403 -1.82 -19.88 -12.21
CA THR A 403 -2.94 -18.96 -11.93
C THR A 403 -3.63 -19.37 -10.64
N ARG A 404 -3.71 -18.44 -9.67
CA ARG A 404 -4.44 -18.59 -8.41
C ARG A 404 -5.80 -17.92 -8.48
N ASP A 405 -5.89 -16.79 -9.17
CA ASP A 405 -7.11 -16.04 -9.39
C ASP A 405 -7.06 -15.30 -10.72
N ARG A 406 -8.24 -15.06 -11.32
CA ARG A 406 -8.45 -14.17 -12.45
C ARG A 406 -9.71 -13.37 -12.22
N LEU A 407 -9.62 -12.07 -12.35
CA LEU A 407 -10.75 -11.15 -12.44
C LEU A 407 -10.78 -10.56 -13.85
N THR A 408 -11.96 -10.58 -14.47
CA THR A 408 -12.19 -10.03 -15.81
C THR A 408 -13.35 -9.05 -15.74
N ASP A 409 -13.20 -7.88 -16.34
CA ASP A 409 -14.26 -6.90 -16.49
C ASP A 409 -14.35 -6.36 -17.91
N LYS A 410 -15.59 -6.18 -18.41
CA LYS A 410 -15.83 -5.64 -19.77
C LYS A 410 -15.50 -4.15 -19.88
N ALA A 411 -15.66 -3.41 -18.79
CA ALA A 411 -15.33 -1.99 -18.71
C ALA A 411 -13.86 -1.81 -18.32
N TRP A 412 -13.51 -1.99 -17.07
CA TRP A 412 -12.13 -2.00 -16.54
C TRP A 412 -12.10 -2.64 -15.15
N ILE A 413 -10.93 -3.12 -14.76
CA ILE A 413 -10.65 -3.54 -13.38
C ILE A 413 -10.48 -2.28 -12.52
N ASN A 414 -11.14 -2.22 -11.37
CA ASN A 414 -10.88 -1.20 -10.34
C ASN A 414 -9.59 -1.57 -9.59
N TRP A 415 -8.65 -0.65 -9.55
CA TRP A 415 -7.33 -0.89 -8.95
C TRP A 415 -7.25 -0.51 -7.47
N GLY A 416 -8.31 0.05 -6.90
CA GLY A 416 -8.37 0.38 -5.47
C GLY A 416 -8.67 -0.79 -4.54
N PHE A 417 -8.91 -2.02 -5.08
CA PHE A 417 -9.30 -3.19 -4.30
C PHE A 417 -8.55 -4.45 -4.76
N ASN A 418 -7.24 -4.39 -4.79
CA ASN A 418 -6.39 -5.48 -5.27
C ASN A 418 -5.41 -6.01 -4.22
N ASP A 419 -5.64 -5.72 -2.95
CA ASP A 419 -4.83 -6.27 -1.86
C ASP A 419 -4.86 -7.79 -1.87
N PHE A 420 -3.70 -8.39 -1.60
CA PHE A 420 -3.54 -9.83 -1.47
C PHE A 420 -2.33 -10.15 -0.58
N GLY A 421 -2.26 -11.39 -0.12
CA GLY A 421 -1.16 -11.86 0.71
C GLY A 421 -1.40 -13.31 1.16
N PHE A 422 -0.63 -13.75 2.13
CA PHE A 422 -0.74 -15.10 2.67
C PHE A 422 -1.25 -15.08 4.11
N THR A 423 -2.06 -16.07 4.45
CA THR A 423 -2.36 -16.43 5.84
C THR A 423 -1.16 -17.15 6.45
N ARG A 424 -1.15 -17.36 7.76
CA ARG A 424 -0.04 -18.05 8.43
C ARG A 424 0.18 -19.51 8.00
N ASP A 425 -0.88 -20.16 7.57
CA ASP A 425 -0.85 -21.53 7.03
C ASP A 425 -0.53 -21.59 5.52
N GLY A 426 -0.26 -20.43 4.90
CA GLY A 426 0.16 -20.31 3.50
C GLY A 426 -0.98 -20.27 2.49
N ALA A 427 -2.24 -20.16 2.92
CA ALA A 427 -3.35 -19.92 2.01
C ALA A 427 -3.29 -18.49 1.46
N LEU A 428 -3.62 -18.30 0.18
CA LEU A 428 -3.69 -17.00 -0.46
C LEU A 428 -4.99 -16.29 -0.08
N TRP A 429 -4.93 -15.09 0.47
CA TRP A 429 -6.10 -14.22 0.60
C TRP A 429 -6.01 -13.05 -0.39
N PHE A 430 -7.16 -12.52 -0.82
CA PHE A 430 -7.20 -11.40 -1.76
C PHE A 430 -8.57 -10.71 -1.77
N LEU A 431 -8.58 -9.44 -2.21
CA LEU A 431 -9.79 -8.71 -2.53
C LEU A 431 -10.22 -8.95 -3.98
N SER A 432 -11.52 -8.99 -4.21
CA SER A 432 -12.08 -9.11 -5.55
C SER A 432 -13.50 -8.55 -5.64
N GLU A 433 -13.78 -7.83 -6.72
CA GLU A 433 -15.11 -7.28 -7.04
C GLU A 433 -15.99 -8.24 -7.88
N ARG A 434 -15.62 -9.51 -8.01
CA ARG A 434 -16.36 -10.50 -8.83
C ARG A 434 -17.82 -10.68 -8.44
N SER A 435 -18.19 -10.33 -7.22
CA SER A 435 -19.58 -10.37 -6.72
C SER A 435 -20.31 -9.03 -6.82
N GLY A 436 -19.71 -8.01 -7.45
CA GLY A 436 -20.27 -6.68 -7.66
C GLY A 436 -19.80 -5.61 -6.67
N TYR A 437 -19.17 -6.02 -5.57
CA TYR A 437 -18.52 -5.17 -4.56
C TYR A 437 -17.21 -5.81 -4.15
N SER A 438 -16.28 -5.01 -3.61
CA SER A 438 -15.02 -5.52 -3.08
C SER A 438 -15.26 -6.40 -1.86
N HIS A 439 -14.85 -7.66 -1.95
CA HIS A 439 -14.95 -8.62 -0.85
C HIS A 439 -13.69 -9.43 -0.68
N LEU A 440 -13.50 -9.94 0.55
CA LEU A 440 -12.38 -10.77 0.94
C LEU A 440 -12.61 -12.23 0.58
N TYR A 441 -11.59 -12.83 -0.06
CA TYR A 441 -11.56 -14.24 -0.46
C TYR A 441 -10.31 -14.92 0.10
N VAL A 442 -10.40 -16.23 0.33
CA VAL A 442 -9.25 -17.09 0.67
C VAL A 442 -9.23 -18.27 -0.28
N ASN A 443 -8.02 -18.61 -0.78
CA ASN A 443 -7.77 -19.75 -1.66
C ASN A 443 -6.69 -20.63 -1.01
N ASP A 444 -7.06 -21.84 -0.63
CA ASP A 444 -6.22 -22.85 0.02
C ASP A 444 -5.60 -23.86 -0.96
N GLY A 445 -5.37 -23.46 -2.22
CA GLY A 445 -4.78 -24.28 -3.26
C GLY A 445 -5.75 -24.93 -4.23
N GLY A 446 -7.06 -24.72 -4.06
CA GLY A 446 -8.10 -25.30 -4.93
C GLY A 446 -9.15 -24.29 -5.33
N LYS A 447 -10.11 -24.05 -4.47
CA LYS A 447 -11.23 -23.13 -4.72
C LYS A 447 -11.12 -21.89 -3.84
N SER A 448 -11.42 -20.74 -4.42
CA SER A 448 -11.57 -19.50 -3.65
C SER A 448 -12.88 -19.54 -2.85
N ARG A 449 -12.78 -19.31 -1.55
CA ARG A 449 -13.89 -19.17 -0.62
C ARG A 449 -14.07 -17.70 -0.28
N GLN A 450 -15.28 -17.19 -0.46
CA GLN A 450 -15.64 -15.82 -0.10
C GLN A 450 -15.87 -15.75 1.42
N LEU A 451 -15.19 -14.80 2.10
CA LEU A 451 -15.34 -14.57 3.54
C LEU A 451 -16.38 -13.51 3.88
N THR A 452 -16.52 -12.52 3.01
CA THR A 452 -17.44 -11.39 3.21
C THR A 452 -18.38 -11.26 2.03
N SER A 453 -19.61 -10.79 2.25
CA SER A 453 -20.61 -10.62 1.18
C SER A 453 -21.61 -9.53 1.52
N GLY A 454 -22.24 -8.94 0.51
CA GLY A 454 -23.26 -7.91 0.69
C GLY A 454 -23.13 -6.77 -0.32
N LYS A 455 -23.92 -5.72 -0.13
CA LYS A 455 -23.88 -4.49 -0.96
C LYS A 455 -23.02 -3.41 -0.27
N TRP A 456 -21.80 -3.75 0.00
CA TRP A 456 -20.82 -2.92 0.69
C TRP A 456 -19.41 -3.41 0.35
N GLU A 457 -18.38 -2.66 0.70
CA GLU A 457 -17.01 -2.90 0.27
C GLU A 457 -16.08 -3.19 1.44
N VAL A 458 -15.07 -4.00 1.17
CA VAL A 458 -13.92 -4.29 2.02
C VAL A 458 -12.70 -3.61 1.45
N SER A 459 -11.92 -2.92 2.27
CA SER A 459 -10.59 -2.41 1.92
C SER A 459 -9.59 -2.63 3.05
N THR A 460 -8.31 -2.55 2.72
CA THR A 460 -7.17 -2.63 3.67
C THR A 460 -7.20 -3.84 4.62
N PRO A 461 -7.38 -5.09 4.15
CA PRO A 461 -7.41 -6.24 5.04
C PRO A 461 -6.07 -6.44 5.74
N THR A 462 -6.14 -6.63 7.03
CA THR A 462 -4.98 -6.88 7.90
C THR A 462 -5.23 -8.12 8.75
N LEU A 463 -4.30 -9.08 8.72
CA LEU A 463 -4.40 -10.29 9.52
C LEU A 463 -4.01 -10.00 10.97
N SER A 464 -4.80 -10.52 11.92
CA SER A 464 -4.47 -10.42 13.34
C SER A 464 -3.13 -11.08 13.68
N PRO A 465 -2.44 -10.65 14.76
CA PRO A 465 -1.17 -11.23 15.17
C PRO A 465 -1.17 -12.74 15.40
N ASP A 466 -2.28 -13.32 15.79
CA ASP A 466 -2.46 -14.77 15.94
C ASP A 466 -2.81 -15.50 14.65
N GLY A 467 -3.09 -14.75 13.56
CA GLY A 467 -3.48 -15.30 12.26
C GLY A 467 -4.92 -15.80 12.19
N ALA A 468 -5.76 -15.55 13.21
CA ALA A 468 -7.11 -16.12 13.29
C ALA A 468 -8.20 -15.23 12.70
N THR A 469 -7.97 -13.91 12.58
CA THR A 469 -8.99 -12.91 12.22
C THR A 469 -8.44 -11.90 11.22
N PHE A 470 -9.22 -11.58 10.20
CA PHE A 470 -8.99 -10.40 9.37
C PHE A 470 -9.71 -9.20 9.96
N PHE A 471 -9.00 -8.09 10.07
CA PHE A 471 -9.53 -6.75 10.28
C PHE A 471 -9.46 -5.99 8.96
N PHE A 472 -10.45 -5.14 8.69
CA PHE A 472 -10.53 -4.39 7.44
C PHE A 472 -11.46 -3.19 7.61
N THR A 473 -11.38 -2.21 6.73
CA THR A 473 -12.38 -1.16 6.67
C THR A 473 -13.59 -1.59 5.83
N CYS A 474 -14.78 -1.22 6.25
CA CYS A 474 -16.03 -1.61 5.61
C CYS A 474 -17.07 -0.49 5.69
N ASN A 475 -17.91 -0.34 4.66
CA ASN A 475 -18.97 0.69 4.59
C ASN A 475 -20.38 0.07 4.62
N ARG A 476 -20.61 -0.85 5.59
CA ARG A 476 -21.83 -1.66 5.67
C ARG A 476 -23.10 -0.88 5.91
N LYS A 477 -23.05 0.19 6.71
CA LYS A 477 -24.21 1.00 7.08
C LYS A 477 -24.52 2.07 6.04
N TRP A 478 -23.48 2.74 5.58
CA TRP A 478 -23.60 3.87 4.67
C TRP A 478 -22.37 3.96 3.77
N PRO A 479 -22.51 4.20 2.45
CA PRO A 479 -21.37 4.21 1.53
C PRO A 479 -20.26 5.22 1.82
N GLY A 480 -20.55 6.28 2.56
CA GLY A 480 -19.57 7.31 2.98
C GLY A 480 -19.09 7.16 4.42
N ASP A 481 -19.46 6.07 5.10
CA ASP A 481 -19.14 5.81 6.51
C ASP A 481 -18.34 4.50 6.60
N TYR A 482 -17.07 4.61 6.88
CA TYR A 482 -16.13 3.48 6.87
C TYR A 482 -15.71 3.13 8.29
N GLU A 483 -16.16 1.98 8.74
CA GLU A 483 -15.88 1.41 10.05
C GLU A 483 -14.77 0.35 9.98
N VAL A 484 -14.09 0.09 11.09
CA VAL A 484 -13.27 -1.11 11.21
C VAL A 484 -14.16 -2.32 11.46
N CYS A 485 -14.05 -3.30 10.60
CA CYS A 485 -14.75 -4.57 10.66
C CYS A 485 -13.80 -5.74 10.89
N ALA A 486 -14.32 -6.88 11.32
CA ALA A 486 -13.53 -8.11 11.47
C ALA A 486 -14.32 -9.36 11.07
N VAL A 487 -13.59 -10.36 10.54
CA VAL A 487 -14.13 -11.68 10.18
C VAL A 487 -13.09 -12.77 10.50
N PRO A 488 -13.50 -13.94 11.05
CA PRO A 488 -12.56 -15.04 11.24
C PRO A 488 -12.00 -15.56 9.91
N VAL A 489 -10.74 -15.95 9.87
CA VAL A 489 -10.10 -16.59 8.68
C VAL A 489 -10.83 -17.87 8.28
N ALA A 490 -11.33 -18.62 9.27
CA ALA A 490 -12.14 -19.82 9.04
C ALA A 490 -13.51 -19.52 8.40
N GLY A 491 -13.94 -18.25 8.36
CA GLY A 491 -15.27 -17.81 7.96
C GLY A 491 -16.19 -17.62 9.16
N GLY A 492 -17.34 -17.02 8.93
CA GLY A 492 -18.33 -16.70 9.95
C GLY A 492 -18.91 -15.30 9.74
N ASP A 493 -19.55 -14.77 10.76
CA ASP A 493 -20.19 -13.47 10.69
C ASP A 493 -19.17 -12.32 10.77
N VAL A 494 -19.40 -11.33 9.92
CA VAL A 494 -18.66 -10.06 9.97
C VAL A 494 -19.21 -9.25 11.15
N ARG A 495 -18.32 -8.84 12.05
CA ARG A 495 -18.64 -7.93 13.15
C ARG A 495 -18.04 -6.56 12.93
N GLU A 496 -18.70 -5.52 13.35
CA GLU A 496 -18.15 -4.17 13.45
C GLU A 496 -17.35 -4.04 14.73
N VAL A 497 -16.16 -3.45 14.62
CA VAL A 497 -15.23 -3.21 15.75
C VAL A 497 -15.40 -1.78 16.25
N THR A 498 -15.63 -0.85 15.35
CA THR A 498 -15.85 0.58 15.61
C THR A 498 -17.26 1.01 15.25
N SER A 499 -17.62 2.20 15.70
CA SER A 499 -18.83 2.93 15.33
C SER A 499 -18.54 4.42 15.52
N LEU A 500 -17.71 4.96 14.61
CA LEU A 500 -17.32 6.37 14.59
C LEU A 500 -17.83 6.98 13.28
N ASP A 501 -18.27 8.23 13.31
CA ASP A 501 -18.78 8.88 12.11
C ASP A 501 -17.63 9.21 11.14
N GLY A 502 -17.78 8.84 9.86
CA GLY A 502 -16.93 9.30 8.77
C GLY A 502 -16.02 8.23 8.18
N VAL A 503 -14.73 8.54 8.02
CA VAL A 503 -13.74 7.66 7.39
C VAL A 503 -12.68 7.24 8.39
N GLU A 504 -12.38 5.98 8.44
CA GLU A 504 -11.43 5.37 9.36
C GLU A 504 -10.27 4.68 8.65
N ASP A 505 -9.05 4.91 9.18
CA ASP A 505 -7.87 4.07 8.98
C ASP A 505 -7.50 3.42 10.30
N PHE A 506 -6.87 2.27 10.27
CA PHE A 506 -6.56 1.57 11.51
C PHE A 506 -5.20 0.86 11.51
N THR A 507 -4.69 0.59 12.71
CA THR A 507 -3.51 -0.23 12.94
C THR A 507 -3.71 -1.08 14.21
N LEU A 508 -3.43 -2.39 14.12
CA LEU A 508 -3.50 -3.30 15.27
C LEU A 508 -2.31 -3.09 16.21
N SER A 509 -2.57 -3.19 17.52
CA SER A 509 -1.49 -3.22 18.52
C SER A 509 -0.55 -4.42 18.30
N PRO A 510 0.70 -4.37 18.76
CA PRO A 510 1.65 -5.47 18.60
C PRO A 510 1.13 -6.83 19.09
N ASP A 511 0.31 -6.85 20.13
CA ASP A 511 -0.35 -8.03 20.68
C ASP A 511 -1.72 -8.35 20.05
N GLY A 512 -2.25 -7.45 19.19
CA GLY A 512 -3.56 -7.59 18.56
C GLY A 512 -4.76 -7.35 19.46
N SER A 513 -4.56 -6.92 20.70
CA SER A 513 -5.66 -6.71 21.66
C SER A 513 -6.43 -5.41 21.43
N LYS A 514 -5.82 -4.45 20.73
CA LYS A 514 -6.37 -3.11 20.50
C LYS A 514 -6.21 -2.67 19.05
N VAL A 515 -7.04 -1.73 18.67
CA VAL A 515 -7.04 -1.06 17.36
C VAL A 515 -6.82 0.43 17.61
N LEU A 516 -5.77 0.98 17.04
CA LEU A 516 -5.58 2.42 16.90
C LEU A 516 -6.32 2.86 15.65
N VAL A 517 -7.23 3.79 15.80
CA VAL A 517 -8.07 4.31 14.70
C VAL A 517 -7.74 5.77 14.47
N ARG A 518 -7.43 6.12 13.23
CA ARG A 518 -7.37 7.49 12.76
C ARG A 518 -8.66 7.76 11.98
N HIS A 519 -9.50 8.64 12.51
CA HIS A 519 -10.83 8.90 11.97
C HIS A 519 -11.07 10.37 11.71
N SER A 520 -11.88 10.68 10.70
CA SER A 520 -12.25 12.04 10.29
C SER A 520 -13.65 12.08 9.74
N SER A 521 -14.27 13.24 9.83
CA SER A 521 -15.57 13.52 9.21
C SER A 521 -15.54 14.87 8.49
N SER A 522 -16.66 15.24 7.86
CA SER A 522 -16.77 16.52 7.13
C SER A 522 -16.49 17.75 8.01
N TYR A 523 -16.61 17.63 9.33
CA TYR A 523 -16.47 18.72 10.30
C TYR A 523 -15.36 18.49 11.32
N MET A 524 -14.59 17.44 11.14
CA MET A 524 -13.53 17.08 12.08
C MET A 524 -12.29 16.65 11.30
N PRO A 525 -11.14 17.33 11.52
CA PRO A 525 -9.88 16.88 10.95
C PRO A 525 -9.51 15.51 11.55
N PRO A 526 -8.63 14.72 10.91
CA PRO A 526 -8.22 13.42 11.41
C PRO A 526 -7.77 13.44 12.87
N GLN A 527 -8.41 12.62 13.68
CA GLN A 527 -8.18 12.43 15.11
C GLN A 527 -7.79 10.98 15.40
N LEU A 528 -7.27 10.72 16.60
CA LEU A 528 -6.93 9.38 17.07
C LEU A 528 -7.87 8.90 18.16
N SER A 529 -8.26 7.64 18.03
CA SER A 529 -8.98 6.89 19.04
C SER A 529 -8.40 5.48 19.21
N VAL A 530 -8.59 4.87 20.36
CA VAL A 530 -8.24 3.46 20.62
C VAL A 530 -9.50 2.69 20.98
N VAL A 531 -9.66 1.51 20.38
CA VAL A 531 -10.76 0.58 20.62
C VAL A 531 -10.19 -0.80 20.97
N ASN A 532 -10.88 -1.60 21.77
CA ASN A 532 -10.52 -3.01 21.93
C ASN A 532 -10.74 -3.77 20.62
N ALA A 533 -9.86 -4.69 20.27
CA ALA A 533 -10.01 -5.51 19.06
C ALA A 533 -11.30 -6.36 19.05
N ALA A 534 -11.87 -6.64 20.22
CA ALA A 534 -13.19 -7.27 20.35
C ALA A 534 -14.36 -6.31 20.07
N GLY A 535 -14.11 -5.00 19.90
CA GLY A 535 -15.12 -3.96 19.77
C GLY A 535 -15.43 -3.27 21.12
N GLY A 536 -16.31 -2.30 21.08
CA GLY A 536 -16.74 -1.52 22.24
C GLY A 536 -16.56 -0.01 22.05
N ASN A 537 -16.60 0.73 23.15
CA ASN A 537 -16.46 2.18 23.09
C ASN A 537 -15.04 2.61 22.72
N ALA A 538 -14.93 3.57 21.82
CA ALA A 538 -13.68 4.21 21.49
C ALA A 538 -13.24 5.19 22.59
N THR A 539 -11.95 5.17 22.92
CA THR A 539 -11.31 6.19 23.76
C THR A 539 -10.59 7.17 22.85
N GLN A 540 -11.08 8.38 22.76
CA GLN A 540 -10.45 9.43 21.96
C GLN A 540 -9.15 9.88 22.64
N LEU A 541 -8.07 9.95 21.87
CA LEU A 541 -6.74 10.36 22.33
C LEU A 541 -6.42 11.81 21.97
N THR A 542 -6.85 12.28 20.80
CA THR A 542 -6.56 13.64 20.32
C THR A 542 -7.85 14.40 20.03
N ASP A 543 -7.82 15.70 20.24
CA ASP A 543 -8.84 16.64 19.77
C ASP A 543 -8.15 17.95 19.38
N THR A 544 -8.00 18.14 18.08
CA THR A 544 -7.31 19.30 17.49
C THR A 544 -8.29 20.27 16.83
N ARG A 545 -9.60 20.08 17.01
CA ARG A 545 -10.64 20.96 16.45
C ARG A 545 -10.49 22.38 16.97
N LYS A 546 -10.75 23.36 16.11
CA LYS A 546 -10.82 24.79 16.43
C LYS A 546 -12.25 25.29 16.47
#